data_fb9ac8bab64f3649445395685226574c
#
_entry.id   fb9ac8bab64f3649445395685226574c
#
_cell.length_a   1.000
_cell.length_b   1.000
_cell.length_c   1.000
_cell.angle_alpha   90.00
_cell.angle_beta   90.00
_cell.angle_gamma   90.00
#
_symmetry.space_group_name_H-M   'P 1'
#
loop_
_entity.id
_entity.type
_entity.pdbx_description
1 polymer ?
#
loop_
_entity_poly.entity_id
_entity_poly.type
_entity_poly.pdbx_seq_one_letter_code
_entity_poly.pdbx_strand_id
1 'polypeptide(L)'
;AWTYVKDLFTLIDGKISSSSSGVYKAVADGEMAVGLSYEDPAVKLLNDGANIKVVYPKEGTVFLPASAAIIKNAKNKENAKKFIDFIISQDVQDTLGATTTNRPVRKDAKTSENMKPINQIKVLTEDYDYVIKNKSEIVKKYNEIFTDIQSKQ
;
A
#
# COMPACT_ATOMS: atom_id res chain seq x y z
N ALA A 1 -8.30 7.74 16.93
CA ALA A 1 -8.12 6.74 15.84
C ALA A 1 -9.42 5.98 15.58
N TRP A 2 -9.99 5.26 16.56
CA TRP A 2 -11.16 4.40 16.36
C TRP A 2 -12.45 5.14 15.98
N THR A 3 -12.64 6.35 16.49
CA THR A 3 -13.75 7.22 16.06
C THR A 3 -13.67 7.50 14.57
N TYR A 4 -12.48 7.85 14.07
CA TYR A 4 -12.27 8.06 12.64
C TYR A 4 -12.60 6.81 11.80
N VAL A 5 -12.18 5.63 12.24
CA VAL A 5 -12.48 4.36 11.53
C VAL A 5 -13.98 4.12 11.48
N LYS A 6 -14.68 4.34 12.61
CA LYS A 6 -16.14 4.20 12.67
C LYS A 6 -16.85 5.20 11.76
N ASP A 7 -16.43 6.46 11.80
CA ASP A 7 -17.01 7.53 10.97
C ASP A 7 -16.79 7.24 9.47
N LEU A 8 -15.58 6.77 9.10
CA LEU A 8 -15.29 6.37 7.73
C LEU A 8 -16.18 5.22 7.28
N PHE A 9 -16.32 4.15 8.06
CA PHE A 9 -17.17 3.01 7.70
C PHE A 9 -18.63 3.40 7.60
N THR A 10 -19.09 4.30 8.46
CA THR A 10 -20.45 4.85 8.39
C THR A 10 -20.64 5.66 7.11
N LEU A 11 -19.66 6.51 6.75
CA LEU A 11 -19.72 7.35 5.56
C LEU A 11 -19.76 6.53 4.26
N ILE A 12 -19.00 5.44 4.18
CA ILE A 12 -19.00 4.56 3.01
C ILE A 12 -20.08 3.49 3.06
N ASP A 13 -20.97 3.54 4.05
CA ASP A 13 -22.07 2.60 4.22
C ASP A 13 -21.57 1.14 4.27
N GLY A 14 -20.48 0.88 5.02
CA GLY A 14 -19.86 -0.43 5.12
C GLY A 14 -19.37 -1.05 3.79
N LYS A 15 -19.37 -0.28 2.69
CA LYS A 15 -18.96 -0.75 1.36
C LYS A 15 -17.46 -0.90 1.28
N ILE A 16 -16.97 -2.08 1.60
CA ILE A 16 -15.57 -2.47 1.50
C ILE A 16 -15.44 -3.55 0.42
N SER A 17 -14.57 -3.31 -0.56
CA SER A 17 -14.29 -4.30 -1.59
C SER A 17 -13.61 -5.54 -0.99
N SER A 18 -14.00 -6.72 -1.46
CA SER A 18 -13.39 -8.00 -1.09
C SER A 18 -11.95 -8.15 -1.63
N SER A 19 -11.54 -7.28 -2.56
CA SER A 19 -10.19 -7.27 -3.12
C SER A 19 -9.68 -5.86 -3.37
N SER A 20 -8.38 -5.65 -3.21
CA SER A 20 -7.75 -4.37 -3.53
C SER A 20 -7.93 -3.99 -5.01
N SER A 21 -7.95 -4.96 -5.91
CA SER A 21 -8.15 -4.72 -7.34
C SER A 21 -9.56 -4.22 -7.66
N GLY A 22 -10.57 -4.61 -6.89
CA GLY A 22 -11.93 -4.10 -7.04
C GLY A 22 -12.02 -2.60 -6.83
N VAL A 23 -11.25 -2.05 -5.89
CA VAL A 23 -11.29 -0.61 -5.58
C VAL A 23 -10.77 0.23 -6.74
N TYR A 24 -9.51 0.03 -7.16
CA TYR A 24 -8.92 0.90 -8.18
C TYR A 24 -9.52 0.66 -9.58
N LYS A 25 -10.03 -0.53 -9.87
CA LYS A 25 -10.76 -0.80 -11.12
C LYS A 25 -12.10 -0.09 -11.14
N ALA A 26 -12.90 -0.17 -10.08
CA ALA A 26 -14.19 0.51 -10.00
C ALA A 26 -14.06 2.04 -10.19
N VAL A 27 -12.95 2.65 -9.72
CA VAL A 27 -12.67 4.06 -10.00
C VAL A 27 -12.26 4.27 -11.46
N ALA A 28 -11.40 3.41 -12.02
CA ALA A 28 -10.96 3.53 -13.41
C ALA A 28 -12.11 3.33 -14.41
N ASP A 29 -13.05 2.45 -14.10
CA ASP A 29 -14.23 2.15 -14.91
C ASP A 29 -15.36 3.19 -14.72
N GLY A 30 -15.19 4.16 -13.81
CA GLY A 30 -16.17 5.22 -13.54
C GLY A 30 -17.34 4.77 -12.66
N GLU A 31 -17.31 3.58 -12.09
CA GLU A 31 -18.33 3.08 -11.16
C GLU A 31 -18.29 3.79 -9.82
N MET A 32 -17.10 4.23 -9.39
CA MET A 32 -16.85 4.95 -8.14
C MET A 32 -16.09 6.23 -8.39
N ALA A 33 -16.49 7.30 -7.69
CA ALA A 33 -15.83 8.61 -7.80
C ALA A 33 -14.47 8.65 -7.10
N VAL A 34 -14.30 7.85 -6.03
CA VAL A 34 -13.08 7.81 -5.22
C VAL A 34 -12.87 6.42 -4.63
N GLY A 35 -11.61 6.02 -4.42
CA GLY A 35 -11.26 4.77 -3.77
C GLY A 35 -9.99 4.90 -2.93
N LEU A 36 -9.95 4.21 -1.79
CA LEU A 36 -8.76 4.07 -0.96
C LEU A 36 -8.04 2.79 -1.38
N SER A 37 -6.85 2.92 -1.94
CA SER A 37 -6.11 1.79 -2.51
C SER A 37 -4.59 1.99 -2.43
N TYR A 38 -3.83 1.08 -3.05
CA TYR A 38 -2.37 1.18 -3.16
C TYR A 38 -1.95 2.15 -4.27
N GLU A 39 -0.74 2.70 -4.12
CA GLU A 39 -0.14 3.59 -5.10
C GLU A 39 0.18 2.90 -6.43
N ASP A 40 0.88 1.76 -6.36
CA ASP A 40 1.45 1.08 -7.53
C ASP A 40 0.42 0.69 -8.60
N PRO A 41 -0.74 0.03 -8.31
CA PRO A 41 -1.71 -0.28 -9.34
C PRO A 41 -2.42 0.97 -9.89
N ALA A 42 -2.60 2.01 -9.07
CA ALA A 42 -3.18 3.26 -9.54
C ALA A 42 -2.23 4.00 -10.49
N VAL A 43 -0.93 4.05 -10.18
CA VAL A 43 0.08 4.61 -11.08
C VAL A 43 0.19 3.80 -12.36
N LYS A 44 0.08 2.46 -12.29
CA LYS A 44 0.05 1.63 -13.49
C LYS A 44 -1.14 1.97 -14.39
N LEU A 45 -2.34 2.10 -13.83
CA LEU A 45 -3.52 2.50 -14.60
C LEU A 45 -3.34 3.88 -15.26
N LEU A 46 -2.72 4.84 -14.57
CA LEU A 46 -2.35 6.14 -15.16
C LEU A 46 -1.40 5.97 -16.34
N ASN A 47 -0.36 5.14 -16.20
CA ASN A 47 0.59 4.86 -17.29
C ASN A 47 -0.09 4.17 -18.48
N ASP A 48 -1.11 3.35 -18.22
CA ASP A 48 -1.92 2.68 -19.23
C ASP A 48 -3.01 3.60 -19.84
N GLY A 49 -3.07 4.88 -19.44
CA GLY A 49 -3.98 5.89 -20.01
C GLY A 49 -5.35 6.01 -19.34
N ALA A 50 -5.57 5.40 -18.18
CA ALA A 50 -6.83 5.54 -17.45
C ALA A 50 -7.05 6.99 -16.99
N ASN A 51 -8.29 7.49 -17.11
CA ASN A 51 -8.66 8.82 -16.68
C ASN A 51 -8.92 8.88 -15.17
N ILE A 52 -7.87 8.72 -14.39
CA ILE A 52 -7.90 8.77 -12.93
C ILE A 52 -6.84 9.73 -12.40
N LYS A 53 -6.89 10.03 -11.10
CA LYS A 53 -5.90 10.84 -10.41
C LYS A 53 -5.49 10.14 -9.10
N VAL A 54 -4.19 10.03 -8.87
CA VAL A 54 -3.64 9.59 -7.59
C VAL A 54 -3.50 10.79 -6.66
N VAL A 55 -4.13 10.73 -5.49
CA VAL A 55 -4.13 11.79 -4.50
C VAL A 55 -3.53 11.25 -3.19
N TYR A 56 -2.53 11.96 -2.68
CA TYR A 56 -1.94 11.65 -1.37
C TYR A 56 -2.59 12.54 -0.31
N PRO A 57 -3.12 11.98 0.78
CA PRO A 57 -3.75 12.74 1.84
C PRO A 57 -2.80 13.79 2.45
N LYS A 58 -3.31 14.99 2.72
CA LYS A 58 -2.53 16.07 3.36
C LYS A 58 -2.12 15.73 4.79
N GLU A 59 -2.92 14.93 5.45
CA GLU A 59 -2.69 14.40 6.80
C GLU A 59 -1.48 13.48 6.84
N GLY A 60 -1.20 12.81 5.74
CA GLY A 60 -0.11 11.88 5.53
C GLY A 60 -0.60 10.49 5.12
N THR A 61 0.33 9.68 4.67
CA THR A 61 0.10 8.29 4.28
C THR A 61 1.18 7.38 4.86
N VAL A 62 0.93 6.09 4.87
CA VAL A 62 1.90 5.07 5.32
C VAL A 62 2.60 4.45 4.12
N PHE A 63 3.83 4.00 4.32
CA PHE A 63 4.58 3.20 3.38
C PHE A 63 4.88 1.84 3.99
N LEU A 64 4.32 0.80 3.42
CA LEU A 64 4.55 -0.58 3.83
C LEU A 64 5.54 -1.23 2.85
N PRO A 65 6.82 -1.38 3.21
CA PRO A 65 7.78 -2.01 2.34
C PRO A 65 7.49 -3.51 2.20
N ALA A 66 7.55 -4.02 0.98
CA ALA A 66 7.64 -5.44 0.76
C ALA A 66 8.98 -5.96 1.31
N SER A 67 8.96 -7.12 1.92
CA SER A 67 10.13 -7.68 2.59
C SER A 67 10.59 -8.97 1.93
N ALA A 68 11.90 -9.15 1.87
CA ALA A 68 12.53 -10.41 1.51
C ALA A 68 13.41 -10.89 2.67
N ALA A 69 13.33 -12.17 3.02
CA ALA A 69 14.09 -12.73 4.13
C ALA A 69 14.70 -14.09 3.77
N ILE A 70 15.85 -14.36 4.34
CA ILE A 70 16.50 -15.67 4.23
C ILE A 70 15.95 -16.59 5.32
N ILE A 71 15.36 -17.71 4.92
CA ILE A 71 14.81 -18.70 5.84
C ILE A 71 15.93 -19.26 6.73
N LYS A 72 15.67 -19.38 8.04
CA LYS A 72 16.60 -20.00 8.98
C LYS A 72 16.93 -21.42 8.50
N ASN A 73 18.22 -21.76 8.48
CA ASN A 73 18.73 -23.05 8.00
C ASN A 73 18.49 -23.32 6.50
N ALA A 74 18.37 -22.28 5.68
CA ALA A 74 18.30 -22.44 4.22
C ALA A 74 19.53 -23.21 3.71
N LYS A 75 19.30 -24.25 2.89
CA LYS A 75 20.39 -25.09 2.32
C LYS A 75 21.34 -24.29 1.42
N ASN A 76 20.81 -23.31 0.69
CA ASN A 76 21.54 -22.47 -0.26
C ASN A 76 21.70 -21.03 0.25
N LYS A 77 22.10 -20.86 1.51
CA LYS A 77 22.17 -19.56 2.19
C LYS A 77 23.00 -18.53 1.44
N GLU A 78 24.16 -18.93 0.89
CA GLU A 78 25.03 -18.00 0.17
C GLU A 78 24.41 -17.52 -1.15
N ASN A 79 23.71 -18.38 -1.86
CA ASN A 79 22.95 -17.97 -3.04
C ASN A 79 21.76 -17.06 -2.67
N ALA A 80 21.09 -17.33 -1.55
CA ALA A 80 20.03 -16.47 -1.05
C ALA A 80 20.54 -15.06 -0.70
N LYS A 81 21.73 -14.93 -0.11
CA LYS A 81 22.37 -13.62 0.13
C LYS A 81 22.64 -12.88 -1.18
N LYS A 82 23.26 -13.56 -2.15
CA LYS A 82 23.52 -12.98 -3.48
C LYS A 82 22.24 -12.51 -4.16
N PHE A 83 21.14 -13.26 -3.99
CA PHE A 83 19.84 -12.85 -4.52
C PHE A 83 19.30 -11.59 -3.82
N ILE A 84 19.41 -11.49 -2.49
CA ILE A 84 19.04 -10.28 -1.76
C ILE A 84 19.87 -9.09 -2.25
N ASP A 85 21.19 -9.23 -2.34
CA ASP A 85 22.08 -8.18 -2.82
C ASP A 85 21.72 -7.75 -4.26
N PHE A 86 21.35 -8.71 -5.10
CA PHE A 86 20.89 -8.45 -6.47
C PHE A 86 19.60 -7.63 -6.51
N ILE A 87 18.56 -8.04 -5.77
CA ILE A 87 17.27 -7.35 -5.81
C ILE A 87 17.30 -5.93 -5.24
N ILE A 88 18.27 -5.61 -4.37
CA ILE A 88 18.47 -4.25 -3.84
C ILE A 88 19.53 -3.46 -4.60
N SER A 89 20.14 -4.03 -5.66
CA SER A 89 21.12 -3.32 -6.48
C SER A 89 20.50 -2.15 -7.23
N GLN A 90 21.33 -1.17 -7.64
CA GLN A 90 20.87 0.01 -8.36
C GLN A 90 20.13 -0.37 -9.64
N ASP A 91 20.72 -1.23 -10.47
CA ASP A 91 20.15 -1.60 -11.77
C ASP A 91 18.78 -2.26 -11.65
N VAL A 92 18.61 -3.15 -10.66
CA VAL A 92 17.33 -3.81 -10.42
C VAL A 92 16.30 -2.82 -9.87
N GLN A 93 16.68 -1.97 -8.94
CA GLN A 93 15.77 -0.98 -8.36
C GLN A 93 15.38 0.10 -9.37
N ASP A 94 16.27 0.52 -10.25
CA ASP A 94 15.96 1.41 -11.38
C ASP A 94 14.97 0.75 -12.35
N THR A 95 15.20 -0.52 -12.69
CA THR A 95 14.30 -1.28 -13.55
C THR A 95 12.92 -1.43 -12.93
N LEU A 96 12.83 -1.84 -11.66
CA LEU A 96 11.57 -1.97 -10.95
C LEU A 96 10.81 -0.64 -10.86
N GLY A 97 11.50 0.44 -10.50
CA GLY A 97 10.88 1.76 -10.39
C GLY A 97 10.39 2.32 -11.73
N ALA A 98 11.09 2.03 -12.83
CA ALA A 98 10.73 2.51 -14.15
C ALA A 98 9.63 1.66 -14.82
N THR A 99 9.63 0.34 -14.62
CA THR A 99 8.81 -0.60 -15.41
C THR A 99 7.61 -1.17 -14.66
N THR A 100 7.67 -1.28 -13.33
CA THR A 100 6.64 -1.97 -12.54
C THR A 100 5.78 -1.06 -11.68
N THR A 101 6.05 0.25 -11.67
CA THR A 101 5.38 1.22 -10.78
C THR A 101 5.55 0.93 -9.27
N ASN A 102 6.39 -0.02 -8.90
CA ASN A 102 6.77 -0.23 -7.51
C ASN A 102 7.74 0.87 -7.08
N ARG A 103 7.49 1.45 -5.91
CA ARG A 103 8.41 2.45 -5.38
C ARG A 103 9.72 1.78 -4.94
N PRO A 104 10.88 2.20 -5.50
CA PRO A 104 12.16 1.62 -5.12
C PRO A 104 12.48 1.84 -3.65
N VAL A 105 13.20 0.90 -3.03
CA VAL A 105 13.69 1.06 -1.65
C VAL A 105 14.99 1.88 -1.57
N ARG A 106 15.64 2.11 -2.69
CA ARG A 106 16.84 2.95 -2.80
C ARG A 106 16.46 4.40 -3.06
N LYS A 107 17.12 5.32 -2.38
CA LYS A 107 16.88 6.78 -2.54
C LYS A 107 17.37 7.34 -3.87
N ASP A 108 18.35 6.66 -4.47
CA ASP A 108 19.02 7.05 -5.72
C ASP A 108 18.46 6.31 -6.96
N ALA A 109 17.40 5.49 -6.78
CA ALA A 109 16.79 4.79 -7.88
C ALA A 109 15.73 5.64 -8.61
N LYS A 110 15.54 5.35 -9.89
CA LYS A 110 14.52 5.97 -10.74
C LYS A 110 13.12 5.53 -10.33
N THR A 111 12.15 6.42 -10.49
CA THR A 111 10.72 6.14 -10.27
C THR A 111 9.92 6.43 -11.53
N SER A 112 8.71 5.89 -11.62
CA SER A 112 7.76 6.23 -12.68
C SER A 112 7.45 7.73 -12.68
N GLU A 113 7.28 8.33 -13.87
CA GLU A 113 6.99 9.76 -14.04
C GLU A 113 5.66 10.18 -13.36
N ASN A 114 4.68 9.27 -13.32
CA ASN A 114 3.40 9.51 -12.67
C ASN A 114 3.42 9.26 -11.16
N MET A 115 4.58 8.92 -10.60
CA MET A 115 4.76 8.70 -9.18
C MET A 115 5.31 9.96 -8.51
N LYS A 116 4.57 10.50 -7.55
CA LYS A 116 5.01 11.69 -6.82
C LYS A 116 6.30 11.40 -6.05
N PRO A 117 7.34 12.26 -6.11
CA PRO A 117 8.57 12.09 -5.35
C PRO A 117 8.32 11.92 -3.85
N ILE A 118 9.03 11.00 -3.19
CA ILE A 118 8.81 10.67 -1.77
C ILE A 118 8.97 11.88 -0.84
N ASN A 119 9.90 12.77 -1.15
CA ASN A 119 10.16 13.99 -0.38
C ASN A 119 9.03 15.04 -0.48
N GLN A 120 8.06 14.83 -1.38
CA GLN A 120 6.86 15.66 -1.51
C GLN A 120 5.62 15.01 -0.89
N ILE A 121 5.78 13.84 -0.28
CA ILE A 121 4.69 13.11 0.38
C ILE A 121 4.92 13.16 1.88
N LYS A 122 3.89 13.54 2.64
CA LYS A 122 3.94 13.44 4.09
C LYS A 122 3.80 11.97 4.49
N VAL A 123 4.89 11.37 4.94
CA VAL A 123 4.92 10.00 5.44
C VAL A 123 4.62 10.00 6.93
N LEU A 124 3.67 9.19 7.35
CA LEU A 124 3.36 8.96 8.76
C LEU A 124 4.35 7.97 9.35
N THR A 125 4.77 8.23 10.58
CA THR A 125 5.60 7.30 11.33
C THR A 125 4.72 6.22 11.94
N GLU A 126 5.07 4.97 11.71
CA GLU A 126 4.40 3.82 12.31
C GLU A 126 5.17 3.34 13.54
N ASP A 127 4.43 3.02 14.59
CA ASP A 127 4.95 2.35 15.77
C ASP A 127 4.78 0.83 15.58
N TYR A 128 5.75 0.21 14.92
CA TYR A 128 5.74 -1.23 14.64
C TYR A 128 5.70 -2.08 15.91
N ASP A 129 6.39 -1.67 16.96
CA ASP A 129 6.42 -2.42 18.23
C ASP A 129 5.03 -2.43 18.87
N TYR A 130 4.36 -1.28 18.88
CA TYR A 130 2.99 -1.19 19.33
C TYR A 130 2.04 -2.06 18.49
N VAL A 131 2.14 -1.97 17.15
CA VAL A 131 1.29 -2.74 16.25
C VAL A 131 1.50 -4.24 16.41
N ILE A 132 2.75 -4.70 16.50
CA ILE A 132 3.06 -6.13 16.70
C ILE A 132 2.49 -6.62 18.03
N LYS A 133 2.70 -5.86 19.11
CA LYS A 133 2.25 -6.22 20.47
C LYS A 133 0.72 -6.27 20.56
N ASN A 134 0.02 -5.35 19.91
CA ASN A 134 -1.43 -5.17 20.04
C ASN A 134 -2.22 -5.68 18.82
N LYS A 135 -1.59 -6.40 17.89
CA LYS A 135 -2.20 -6.82 16.62
C LYS A 135 -3.57 -7.48 16.79
N SER A 136 -3.70 -8.41 17.73
CA SER A 136 -4.96 -9.14 17.96
C SER A 136 -6.08 -8.21 18.42
N GLU A 137 -5.78 -7.27 19.31
CA GLU A 137 -6.77 -6.29 19.79
C GLU A 137 -7.15 -5.29 18.68
N ILE A 138 -6.18 -4.84 17.89
CA ILE A 138 -6.43 -3.97 16.75
C ILE A 138 -7.39 -4.63 15.76
N VAL A 139 -7.11 -5.88 15.37
CA VAL A 139 -7.95 -6.64 14.44
C VAL A 139 -9.34 -6.90 15.03
N LYS A 140 -9.42 -7.27 16.31
CA LYS A 140 -10.69 -7.46 17.00
C LYS A 140 -11.53 -6.19 16.97
N LYS A 141 -10.93 -5.06 17.35
CA LYS A 141 -11.62 -3.76 17.40
C LYS A 141 -12.10 -3.31 16.01
N TYR A 142 -11.27 -3.52 14.99
CA TYR A 142 -11.64 -3.25 13.60
C TYR A 142 -12.87 -4.06 13.20
N ASN A 143 -12.87 -5.37 13.45
CA ASN A 143 -13.97 -6.27 13.10
C ASN A 143 -15.27 -5.93 13.87
N GLU A 144 -15.17 -5.57 15.14
CA GLU A 144 -16.33 -5.14 15.94
C GLU A 144 -17.00 -3.91 15.31
N ILE A 145 -16.22 -2.89 14.95
CA ILE A 145 -16.74 -1.68 14.33
C ILE A 145 -17.37 -1.99 12.97
N PHE A 146 -16.69 -2.80 12.15
CA PHE A 146 -17.18 -3.18 10.83
C PHE A 146 -18.49 -3.96 10.90
N THR A 147 -18.57 -4.97 11.78
CA THR A 147 -19.77 -5.79 11.97
C THR A 147 -20.93 -4.97 12.52
N ASP A 148 -20.68 -4.06 13.47
CA ASP A 148 -21.72 -3.17 14.03
C ASP A 148 -22.37 -2.30 12.95
N ILE A 149 -21.58 -1.81 11.99
CA ILE A 149 -22.10 -1.00 10.90
C ILE A 149 -22.86 -1.84 9.87
N GLN A 150 -22.34 -3.00 9.51
CA GLN A 150 -23.03 -3.90 8.57
C GLN A 150 -24.35 -4.45 9.10
N SER A 151 -24.45 -4.68 10.40
CA SER A 151 -25.70 -5.19 11.01
C SER A 151 -26.84 -4.16 11.06
N LYS A 152 -26.57 -2.90 10.74
CA LYS A 152 -27.54 -1.80 10.73
C LYS A 152 -28.07 -1.47 9.34
N GLN A 153 -27.60 -2.18 8.33
CA GLN A 153 -28.05 -2.09 6.95
C GLN A 153 -29.15 -3.11 6.66
#